data_bbf67277e4caeee1186930da3e703014
#
_entry.id   bbf67277e4caeee1186930da3e703014
#
_cell.length_a   1.000
_cell.length_b   1.000
_cell.length_c   1.000
_cell.angle_alpha   90.00
_cell.angle_beta   90.00
_cell.angle_gamma   90.00
#
_symmetry.space_group_name_H-M   'P 1'
#
loop_
_entity.id
_entity.type
_entity.pdbx_description
1 polymer ?
#
loop_
_entity_poly.entity_id
_entity_poly.type
_entity_poly.pdbx_seq_one_letter_code
_entity_poly.pdbx_strand_id
1 'polypeptide(L)'
;MRIQGISGSRGVAVGNVYKYIQEEIVIPDYEVTDDQVEAEIGKFASAMAATLKQLDTIRQKALVDMGADEAAIFEAHMQIAQDPSLSDGIKSLVEHSKMNVVAATAQTIETFAAIFIGMDDPYMRERGADIKDIGDRLMRNMLGMNPRGLSHISGEVIIVAHDLAPSDTASLDKNVVKGIVTAAGGPTSHAAIMARTLEIPAVMGVGDIESFTDDVRAVVLGTDGEVITEPSDEDWARYTKEAADFQDELKRLKDSANLEAVTKDGHHVDLFGNIGKSKDADHALTMGAQGIGLYRTEFLYMENDELPTEEVQFEQYKQVAESMKGQPVIIRTMDIGGDKELKCLDLPEEMNPFLGYRAIRISLNRPDIFKVQLRALLRASAFGDIHIMYPMIASVEEVKAANAMLTECKDELIAEGVAFNTDIKVGIMIEVPAAAVISPILAKYVDFFSIGTNDLCQYTLAVDRMNEAIGNLYQPLHPAVLRLIKHVIDASHEQGKFTGMCGELAGDPVATMILLGLGLDEFSMTASSIPLIKNILRSVTKAECEAFAQKALTMDTAEEITAYAKSLLAEKGLA
;
A
#
# COMPACT_ATOMS: atom_id res chain seq x y z
N MET A 1 -9.17 -25.17 19.82
CA MET A 1 -8.79 -24.03 20.71
C MET A 1 -8.88 -22.75 19.87
N ARG A 2 -9.21 -21.56 20.48
CA ARG A 2 -9.23 -20.29 19.77
C ARG A 2 -8.03 -19.45 20.18
N ILE A 3 -7.34 -18.88 19.22
CA ILE A 3 -6.12 -18.09 19.41
C ILE A 3 -6.38 -16.74 18.75
N GLN A 4 -6.16 -15.65 19.52
CA GLN A 4 -6.32 -14.29 19.04
C GLN A 4 -4.99 -13.77 18.53
N GLY A 5 -5.00 -13.18 17.35
CA GLY A 5 -3.92 -12.44 16.73
C GLY A 5 -4.44 -11.14 16.14
N ILE A 6 -3.79 -10.67 15.10
CA ILE A 6 -4.11 -9.42 14.39
C ILE A 6 -4.52 -9.79 12.95
N SER A 7 -5.56 -9.15 12.43
CA SER A 7 -5.98 -9.32 11.03
C SER A 7 -4.84 -8.91 10.07
N GLY A 8 -4.34 -9.85 9.30
CA GLY A 8 -3.33 -9.61 8.26
C GLY A 8 -3.95 -9.48 6.87
N SER A 9 -4.92 -10.36 6.55
CA SER A 9 -5.67 -10.35 5.30
C SER A 9 -7.06 -10.94 5.55
N ARG A 10 -8.08 -10.33 5.00
CA ARG A 10 -9.49 -10.69 5.24
C ARG A 10 -9.86 -12.06 4.66
N GLY A 11 -10.94 -12.63 5.19
CA GLY A 11 -11.57 -13.84 4.70
C GLY A 11 -11.50 -15.00 5.67
N VAL A 12 -12.03 -16.13 5.23
CA VAL A 12 -12.06 -17.37 5.98
C VAL A 12 -11.30 -18.43 5.20
N ALA A 13 -10.42 -19.15 5.86
CA ALA A 13 -9.72 -20.30 5.28
C ALA A 13 -9.82 -21.52 6.17
N VAL A 14 -9.93 -22.70 5.54
CA VAL A 14 -9.91 -24.00 6.19
C VAL A 14 -8.84 -24.86 5.53
N GLY A 15 -8.10 -25.62 6.31
CA GLY A 15 -7.04 -26.49 5.79
C GLY A 15 -6.33 -27.24 6.89
N ASN A 16 -5.41 -28.11 6.51
CA ASN A 16 -4.53 -28.76 7.47
C ASN A 16 -3.34 -27.85 7.76
N VAL A 17 -2.90 -27.84 9.01
CA VAL A 17 -1.71 -27.09 9.43
C VAL A 17 -0.48 -27.65 8.73
N TYR A 18 0.29 -26.77 8.14
CA TYR A 18 1.66 -27.00 7.71
C TYR A 18 2.59 -26.09 8.51
N LYS A 19 3.27 -26.67 9.49
CA LYS A 19 4.18 -25.93 10.38
C LYS A 19 5.50 -25.70 9.65
N TYR A 20 5.70 -24.46 9.18
CA TYR A 20 6.92 -24.06 8.52
C TYR A 20 7.99 -23.72 9.56
N ILE A 21 8.80 -24.73 9.90
CA ILE A 21 9.95 -24.59 10.79
C ILE A 21 11.20 -24.48 9.92
N GLN A 22 11.91 -23.39 10.05
CA GLN A 22 13.20 -23.23 9.40
C GLN A 22 14.23 -24.08 10.12
N GLU A 23 14.86 -25.04 9.41
CA GLU A 23 16.03 -25.75 9.94
C GLU A 23 17.09 -24.75 10.38
N GLU A 24 17.54 -24.85 11.61
CA GLU A 24 18.60 -24.00 12.15
C GLU A 24 19.91 -24.25 11.42
N ILE A 25 20.57 -23.19 11.00
CA ILE A 25 21.88 -23.27 10.35
C ILE A 25 22.94 -23.49 11.42
N VAL A 26 23.46 -24.70 11.50
CA VAL A 26 24.58 -24.99 12.40
C VAL A 26 25.88 -24.54 11.72
N ILE A 27 26.48 -23.48 12.24
CA ILE A 27 27.74 -22.96 11.72
C ILE A 27 28.88 -23.91 12.14
N PRO A 28 29.64 -24.49 11.19
CA PRO A 28 30.75 -25.35 11.52
C PRO A 28 31.85 -24.60 12.29
N ASP A 29 32.46 -25.26 13.28
CA ASP A 29 33.55 -24.71 14.07
C ASP A 29 34.88 -25.41 13.71
N TYR A 30 35.58 -24.88 12.69
CA TYR A 30 36.93 -25.30 12.30
C TYR A 30 37.71 -24.12 11.70
N GLU A 31 39.04 -24.15 11.90
CA GLU A 31 39.95 -23.20 11.28
C GLU A 31 40.44 -23.73 9.94
N VAL A 32 40.66 -22.81 9.00
CA VAL A 32 41.08 -23.08 7.63
C VAL A 32 42.62 -22.98 7.54
N THR A 33 43.27 -24.03 7.05
CA THR A 33 44.69 -24.02 6.77
C THR A 33 45.00 -23.30 5.44
N ASP A 34 46.25 -22.84 5.24
CA ASP A 34 46.64 -22.08 4.04
C ASP A 34 46.33 -22.80 2.72
N ASP A 35 46.45 -24.12 2.71
CA ASP A 35 46.13 -24.98 1.56
C ASP A 35 44.65 -25.19 1.32
N GLN A 36 43.81 -24.86 2.29
CA GLN A 36 42.34 -24.98 2.21
C GLN A 36 41.63 -23.67 1.81
N VAL A 37 42.31 -22.54 1.90
CA VAL A 37 41.75 -21.20 1.61
C VAL A 37 41.09 -21.14 0.23
N GLU A 38 41.79 -21.63 -0.81
CA GLU A 38 41.24 -21.61 -2.17
C GLU A 38 39.99 -22.47 -2.31
N ALA A 39 39.93 -23.61 -1.62
CA ALA A 39 38.77 -24.49 -1.62
C ALA A 39 37.55 -23.85 -0.92
N GLU A 40 37.77 -23.16 0.20
CA GLU A 40 36.72 -22.43 0.93
C GLU A 40 36.15 -21.26 0.10
N ILE A 41 37.02 -20.48 -0.57
CA ILE A 41 36.61 -19.42 -1.49
C ILE A 41 35.86 -20.00 -2.69
N GLY A 42 36.24 -21.18 -3.17
CA GLY A 42 35.52 -21.92 -4.22
C GLY A 42 34.12 -22.36 -3.81
N LYS A 43 33.93 -22.78 -2.54
CA LYS A 43 32.59 -23.06 -1.98
C LYS A 43 31.71 -21.81 -1.97
N PHE A 44 32.27 -20.66 -1.55
CA PHE A 44 31.55 -19.38 -1.59
C PHE A 44 31.09 -19.02 -3.01
N ALA A 45 32.01 -19.09 -3.97
CA ALA A 45 31.70 -18.74 -5.37
C ALA A 45 30.59 -19.65 -5.94
N SER A 46 30.64 -20.94 -5.62
CA SER A 46 29.61 -21.91 -6.04
C SER A 46 28.26 -21.64 -5.38
N ALA A 47 28.24 -21.32 -4.09
CA ALA A 47 27.05 -20.97 -3.34
C ALA A 47 26.43 -19.64 -3.83
N MET A 48 27.26 -18.65 -4.13
CA MET A 48 26.84 -17.37 -4.70
C MET A 48 26.13 -17.57 -6.05
N ALA A 49 26.71 -18.35 -6.95
CA ALA A 49 26.10 -18.66 -8.23
C ALA A 49 24.74 -19.39 -8.08
N ALA A 50 24.66 -20.32 -7.12
CA ALA A 50 23.40 -21.01 -6.80
C ALA A 50 22.35 -20.05 -6.21
N THR A 51 22.76 -19.17 -5.31
CA THR A 51 21.90 -18.15 -4.69
C THR A 51 21.31 -17.20 -5.74
N LEU A 52 22.14 -16.65 -6.63
CA LEU A 52 21.67 -15.76 -7.70
C LEU A 52 20.69 -16.47 -8.65
N LYS A 53 20.96 -17.73 -8.98
CA LYS A 53 20.02 -18.52 -9.81
C LYS A 53 18.69 -18.76 -9.11
N GLN A 54 18.69 -19.04 -7.80
CA GLN A 54 17.48 -19.20 -7.01
C GLN A 54 16.68 -17.89 -6.94
N LEU A 55 17.34 -16.77 -6.65
CA LEU A 55 16.72 -15.45 -6.60
C LEU A 55 16.11 -15.05 -7.96
N ASP A 56 16.81 -15.30 -9.07
CA ASP A 56 16.24 -15.04 -10.40
C ASP A 56 15.02 -15.90 -10.70
N THR A 57 15.01 -17.16 -10.28
CA THR A 57 13.83 -18.03 -10.42
C THR A 57 12.64 -17.49 -9.62
N ILE A 58 12.88 -17.03 -8.40
CA ILE A 58 11.84 -16.43 -7.54
C ILE A 58 11.36 -15.12 -8.17
N ARG A 59 12.28 -14.27 -8.65
CA ARG A 59 11.96 -13.01 -9.35
C ARG A 59 11.06 -13.24 -10.56
N GLN A 60 11.38 -14.24 -11.40
CA GLN A 60 10.56 -14.54 -12.57
C GLN A 60 9.16 -15.02 -12.19
N LYS A 61 9.04 -15.82 -11.13
CA LYS A 61 7.74 -16.25 -10.60
C LYS A 61 6.96 -15.07 -10.03
N ALA A 62 7.58 -14.25 -9.19
CA ALA A 62 6.98 -13.04 -8.65
C ALA A 62 6.49 -12.09 -9.75
N LEU A 63 7.26 -11.93 -10.83
CA LEU A 63 6.87 -11.11 -11.98
C LEU A 63 5.57 -11.59 -12.65
N VAL A 64 5.37 -12.90 -12.73
CA VAL A 64 4.18 -13.50 -13.36
C VAL A 64 2.97 -13.48 -12.42
N ASP A 65 3.18 -13.83 -11.15
CA ASP A 65 2.09 -14.08 -10.20
C ASP A 65 1.66 -12.82 -9.45
N MET A 66 2.55 -11.84 -9.27
CA MET A 66 2.37 -10.69 -8.38
C MET A 66 2.60 -9.34 -9.07
N GLY A 67 3.48 -9.30 -10.06
CA GLY A 67 3.81 -8.09 -10.80
C GLY A 67 5.27 -7.64 -10.68
N ALA A 68 5.58 -6.49 -11.29
CA ALA A 68 6.96 -6.03 -11.43
C ALA A 68 7.53 -5.44 -10.11
N ASP A 69 6.69 -4.94 -9.22
CA ASP A 69 7.15 -4.31 -7.96
C ASP A 69 7.63 -5.37 -6.97
N GLU A 70 6.88 -6.44 -6.83
CA GLU A 70 7.28 -7.58 -6.01
C GLU A 70 8.50 -8.29 -6.60
N ALA A 71 8.60 -8.34 -7.93
CA ALA A 71 9.79 -8.86 -8.60
C ALA A 71 11.03 -7.98 -8.39
N ALA A 72 10.88 -6.66 -8.25
CA ALA A 72 11.98 -5.72 -8.02
C ALA A 72 12.67 -5.93 -6.66
N ILE A 73 11.96 -6.46 -5.66
CA ILE A 73 12.55 -6.84 -4.35
C ILE A 73 13.67 -7.86 -4.57
N PHE A 74 13.43 -8.86 -5.41
CA PHE A 74 14.42 -9.91 -5.70
C PHE A 74 15.55 -9.42 -6.59
N GLU A 75 15.31 -8.42 -7.42
CA GLU A 75 16.37 -7.73 -8.15
C GLU A 75 17.30 -6.98 -7.19
N ALA A 76 16.76 -6.28 -6.20
CA ALA A 76 17.53 -5.66 -5.13
C ALA A 76 18.31 -6.70 -4.31
N HIS A 77 17.71 -7.84 -3.95
CA HIS A 77 18.42 -8.95 -3.29
C HIS A 77 19.60 -9.46 -4.13
N MET A 78 19.43 -9.58 -5.45
CA MET A 78 20.52 -9.98 -6.34
C MET A 78 21.64 -8.92 -6.38
N GLN A 79 21.29 -7.62 -6.34
CA GLN A 79 22.28 -6.53 -6.28
C GLN A 79 23.05 -6.56 -4.95
N ILE A 80 22.37 -6.72 -3.83
CA ILE A 80 22.99 -6.84 -2.50
C ILE A 80 23.94 -8.06 -2.46
N ALA A 81 23.49 -9.22 -2.97
CA ALA A 81 24.33 -10.42 -3.03
C ALA A 81 25.60 -10.22 -3.87
N GLN A 82 25.52 -9.40 -4.92
CA GLN A 82 26.65 -9.10 -5.82
C GLN A 82 27.51 -7.92 -5.36
N ASP A 83 27.20 -7.29 -4.22
CA ASP A 83 28.00 -6.17 -3.72
C ASP A 83 29.43 -6.62 -3.43
N PRO A 84 30.44 -5.96 -4.04
CA PRO A 84 31.84 -6.28 -3.80
C PRO A 84 32.23 -6.25 -2.32
N SER A 85 31.68 -5.32 -1.54
CA SER A 85 31.99 -5.18 -0.12
C SER A 85 31.62 -6.43 0.68
N LEU A 86 30.49 -7.08 0.35
CA LEU A 86 30.06 -8.33 0.97
C LEU A 86 31.05 -9.46 0.64
N SER A 87 31.34 -9.65 -0.63
CA SER A 87 32.22 -10.72 -1.09
C SER A 87 33.68 -10.54 -0.64
N ASP A 88 34.17 -9.31 -0.62
CA ASP A 88 35.53 -9.00 -0.17
C ASP A 88 35.69 -9.14 1.34
N GLY A 89 34.63 -8.75 2.11
CA GLY A 89 34.57 -8.97 3.56
C GLY A 89 34.67 -10.45 3.92
N ILE A 90 33.88 -11.30 3.26
CA ILE A 90 33.90 -12.77 3.49
C ILE A 90 35.27 -13.35 3.13
N LYS A 91 35.80 -13.03 1.96
CA LYS A 91 37.12 -13.52 1.51
C LYS A 91 38.25 -13.10 2.46
N SER A 92 38.20 -11.84 2.92
CA SER A 92 39.21 -11.32 3.86
C SER A 92 39.22 -12.11 5.17
N LEU A 93 38.06 -12.48 5.72
CA LEU A 93 37.97 -13.30 6.94
C LEU A 93 38.52 -14.73 6.70
N VAL A 94 38.25 -15.32 5.55
CA VAL A 94 38.80 -16.63 5.20
C VAL A 94 40.33 -16.59 5.02
N GLU A 95 40.84 -15.59 4.32
CA GLU A 95 42.27 -15.47 3.98
C GLU A 95 43.12 -15.08 5.20
N HIS A 96 42.68 -14.07 5.96
CA HIS A 96 43.48 -13.46 7.02
C HIS A 96 43.15 -14.00 8.42
N SER A 97 41.86 -14.25 8.71
CA SER A 97 41.42 -14.76 10.02
C SER A 97 41.30 -16.27 10.06
N LYS A 98 41.52 -16.95 8.93
CA LYS A 98 41.46 -18.41 8.81
C LYS A 98 40.12 -19.01 9.26
N MET A 99 39.06 -18.24 9.13
CA MET A 99 37.70 -18.70 9.40
C MET A 99 37.22 -19.59 8.25
N ASN A 100 36.42 -20.63 8.56
CA ASN A 100 35.69 -21.32 7.51
C ASN A 100 34.68 -20.39 6.84
N VAL A 101 34.35 -20.64 5.59
CA VAL A 101 33.57 -19.71 4.79
C VAL A 101 32.13 -19.52 5.28
N VAL A 102 31.54 -20.50 5.96
CA VAL A 102 30.19 -20.38 6.53
C VAL A 102 30.21 -19.40 7.73
N ALA A 103 31.19 -19.55 8.63
CA ALA A 103 31.38 -18.66 9.76
C ALA A 103 31.75 -17.23 9.31
N ALA A 104 32.62 -17.10 8.30
CA ALA A 104 32.98 -15.82 7.70
C ALA A 104 31.76 -15.11 7.09
N THR A 105 30.89 -15.88 6.41
CA THR A 105 29.63 -15.36 5.85
C THR A 105 28.69 -14.90 6.96
N ALA A 106 28.46 -15.71 7.99
CA ALA A 106 27.58 -15.37 9.11
C ALA A 106 28.04 -14.08 9.80
N GLN A 107 29.35 -13.95 10.07
CA GLN A 107 29.91 -12.74 10.71
C GLN A 107 29.77 -11.50 9.82
N THR A 108 30.03 -11.61 8.52
CA THR A 108 29.92 -10.50 7.59
C THR A 108 28.46 -10.06 7.46
N ILE A 109 27.54 -10.99 7.27
CA ILE A 109 26.09 -10.73 7.17
C ILE A 109 25.58 -10.03 8.44
N GLU A 110 25.93 -10.53 9.63
CA GLU A 110 25.49 -9.90 10.89
C GLU A 110 26.04 -8.47 11.03
N THR A 111 27.30 -8.25 10.62
CA THR A 111 27.91 -6.91 10.65
C THR A 111 27.18 -5.94 9.71
N PHE A 112 26.89 -6.38 8.48
CA PHE A 112 26.18 -5.56 7.50
C PHE A 112 24.72 -5.32 7.95
N ALA A 113 24.00 -6.37 8.36
CA ALA A 113 22.62 -6.23 8.83
C ALA A 113 22.51 -5.30 10.04
N ALA A 114 23.45 -5.38 11.00
CA ALA A 114 23.46 -4.53 12.18
C ALA A 114 23.57 -3.03 11.85
N ILE A 115 24.29 -2.68 10.78
CA ILE A 115 24.41 -1.29 10.31
C ILE A 115 23.01 -0.76 9.91
N PHE A 116 22.26 -1.53 9.12
CA PHE A 116 20.93 -1.14 8.64
C PHE A 116 19.86 -1.20 9.74
N ILE A 117 19.90 -2.22 10.59
CA ILE A 117 18.97 -2.36 11.73
C ILE A 117 19.16 -1.24 12.76
N GLY A 118 20.38 -0.73 12.91
CA GLY A 118 20.71 0.39 13.81
C GLY A 118 20.31 1.77 13.28
N MET A 119 19.78 1.88 12.07
CA MET A 119 19.32 3.14 11.50
C MET A 119 17.91 3.48 12.02
N ASP A 120 17.62 4.77 12.19
CA ASP A 120 16.31 5.25 12.64
C ASP A 120 15.23 5.13 11.55
N ASP A 121 15.63 5.00 10.29
CA ASP A 121 14.74 4.85 9.14
C ASP A 121 14.12 3.43 9.08
N PRO A 122 12.78 3.28 9.17
CA PRO A 122 12.10 1.99 9.06
C PRO A 122 12.40 1.22 7.75
N TYR A 123 12.49 1.93 6.62
CA TYR A 123 12.82 1.34 5.32
C TYR A 123 14.23 0.74 5.30
N MET A 124 15.21 1.43 5.90
CA MET A 124 16.56 0.92 6.03
C MET A 124 16.64 -0.27 7.00
N ARG A 125 15.84 -0.29 8.06
CA ARG A 125 15.75 -1.46 8.95
C ARG A 125 15.23 -2.71 8.26
N GLU A 126 14.28 -2.58 7.35
CA GLU A 126 13.80 -3.70 6.52
C GLU A 126 14.91 -4.26 5.63
N ARG A 127 15.80 -3.43 5.10
CA ARG A 127 16.98 -3.89 4.35
C ARG A 127 17.92 -4.77 5.18
N GLY A 128 17.96 -4.57 6.49
CA GLY A 128 18.70 -5.48 7.38
C GLY A 128 18.13 -6.91 7.37
N ALA A 129 16.80 -7.05 7.27
CA ALA A 129 16.16 -8.36 7.13
C ALA A 129 16.44 -9.00 5.76
N ASP A 130 16.46 -8.21 4.68
CA ASP A 130 16.82 -8.69 3.34
C ASP A 130 18.25 -9.23 3.30
N ILE A 131 19.20 -8.52 3.93
CA ILE A 131 20.60 -8.96 4.04
C ILE A 131 20.70 -10.31 4.77
N LYS A 132 19.91 -10.50 5.85
CA LYS A 132 19.85 -11.75 6.59
C LYS A 132 19.27 -12.90 5.74
N ASP A 133 18.20 -12.65 4.97
CA ASP A 133 17.63 -13.66 4.05
C ASP A 133 18.65 -14.11 2.99
N ILE A 134 19.41 -13.17 2.41
CA ILE A 134 20.49 -13.47 1.46
C ILE A 134 21.58 -14.29 2.12
N GLY A 135 22.01 -13.90 3.34
CA GLY A 135 23.01 -14.61 4.13
C GLY A 135 22.62 -16.05 4.46
N ASP A 136 21.40 -16.25 4.92
CA ASP A 136 20.84 -17.57 5.20
C ASP A 136 20.85 -18.45 3.95
N ARG A 137 20.45 -17.90 2.82
CA ARG A 137 20.45 -18.61 1.54
C ARG A 137 21.86 -19.02 1.09
N LEU A 138 22.82 -18.13 1.23
CA LEU A 138 24.24 -18.41 0.94
C LEU A 138 24.77 -19.53 1.84
N MET A 139 24.54 -19.44 3.14
CA MET A 139 25.03 -20.45 4.10
C MET A 139 24.39 -21.84 3.85
N ARG A 140 23.08 -21.88 3.56
CA ARG A 140 22.40 -23.14 3.19
C ARG A 140 22.98 -23.77 1.93
N ASN A 141 23.25 -22.95 0.90
CA ASN A 141 23.89 -23.44 -0.32
C ASN A 141 25.30 -23.95 -0.07
N MET A 142 26.09 -23.32 0.82
CA MET A 142 27.42 -23.80 1.21
C MET A 142 27.38 -25.12 1.97
N LEU A 143 26.35 -25.32 2.80
CA LEU A 143 26.17 -26.53 3.60
C LEU A 143 25.47 -27.67 2.84
N GLY A 144 25.04 -27.42 1.59
CA GLY A 144 24.30 -28.39 0.81
C GLY A 144 22.93 -28.73 1.37
N MET A 145 22.37 -27.79 2.19
CA MET A 145 21.01 -27.92 2.71
C MET A 145 19.99 -27.67 1.59
N ASN A 146 18.80 -28.26 1.72
CA ASN A 146 17.74 -28.02 0.74
C ASN A 146 17.43 -26.54 0.62
N PRO A 147 17.19 -26.02 -0.62
CA PRO A 147 16.77 -24.64 -0.78
C PRO A 147 15.51 -24.40 0.06
N ARG A 148 15.53 -23.32 0.83
CA ARG A 148 14.39 -22.82 1.55
C ARG A 148 13.25 -22.55 0.57
N GLY A 149 12.09 -23.12 0.77
CA GLY A 149 10.96 -22.82 -0.09
C GLY A 149 9.74 -23.65 0.22
N LEU A 150 8.58 -23.00 0.13
CA LEU A 150 7.25 -23.58 0.29
C LEU A 150 6.73 -24.24 -1.02
N SER A 151 7.61 -24.40 -2.02
CA SER A 151 7.25 -24.86 -3.38
C SER A 151 6.91 -26.35 -3.48
N HIS A 152 7.12 -27.13 -2.42
CA HIS A 152 6.90 -28.59 -2.41
C HIS A 152 5.66 -29.03 -1.62
N ILE A 153 4.87 -28.06 -1.14
CA ILE A 153 3.65 -28.33 -0.39
C ILE A 153 2.60 -28.93 -1.33
N SER A 154 1.93 -29.98 -0.88
CA SER A 154 0.82 -30.62 -1.60
C SER A 154 -0.44 -30.66 -0.72
N GLY A 155 -1.59 -30.46 -1.34
CA GLY A 155 -2.88 -30.39 -0.65
C GLY A 155 -3.25 -28.97 -0.19
N GLU A 156 -4.41 -28.80 0.40
CA GLU A 156 -4.89 -27.52 0.91
C GLU A 156 -4.40 -27.31 2.34
N VAL A 157 -3.49 -26.35 2.53
CA VAL A 157 -2.82 -26.13 3.81
C VAL A 157 -3.00 -24.71 4.36
N ILE A 158 -2.91 -24.62 5.68
CA ILE A 158 -2.69 -23.37 6.41
C ILE A 158 -1.23 -23.37 6.86
N ILE A 159 -0.46 -22.40 6.36
CA ILE A 159 0.92 -22.22 6.80
C ILE A 159 0.92 -21.61 8.19
N VAL A 160 1.66 -22.22 9.10
CA VAL A 160 1.95 -21.68 10.43
C VAL A 160 3.45 -21.52 10.56
N ALA A 161 3.92 -20.29 10.74
CA ALA A 161 5.33 -19.95 10.80
C ALA A 161 5.63 -18.97 11.94
N HIS A 162 6.88 -18.89 12.38
CA HIS A 162 7.27 -17.79 13.28
C HIS A 162 7.18 -16.44 12.56
N ASP A 163 7.73 -16.37 11.36
CA ASP A 163 7.65 -15.28 10.40
C ASP A 163 7.90 -15.80 8.99
N LEU A 164 7.54 -15.04 7.96
CA LEU A 164 7.76 -15.38 6.57
C LEU A 164 8.61 -14.34 5.87
N ALA A 165 9.77 -14.76 5.38
CA ALA A 165 10.62 -13.88 4.58
C ALA A 165 10.00 -13.57 3.20
N PRO A 166 10.42 -12.49 2.53
CA PRO A 166 9.97 -12.17 1.17
C PRO A 166 10.11 -13.33 0.20
N SER A 167 11.22 -14.04 0.25
CA SER A 167 11.49 -15.18 -0.60
C SER A 167 10.61 -16.40 -0.33
N ASP A 168 10.12 -16.56 0.91
CA ASP A 168 9.17 -17.61 1.27
C ASP A 168 7.79 -17.30 0.66
N THR A 169 7.32 -16.07 0.85
CA THR A 169 5.99 -15.62 0.39
C THR A 169 5.87 -15.59 -1.13
N ALA A 170 6.92 -15.19 -1.85
CA ALA A 170 6.93 -15.20 -3.31
C ALA A 170 6.89 -16.61 -3.93
N SER A 171 7.23 -17.62 -3.15
CA SER A 171 7.17 -19.02 -3.60
C SER A 171 5.80 -19.69 -3.37
N LEU A 172 4.87 -19.02 -2.69
CA LEU A 172 3.54 -19.54 -2.38
C LEU A 172 2.70 -19.82 -3.63
N ASP A 173 1.96 -20.93 -3.59
CA ASP A 173 0.91 -21.23 -4.56
C ASP A 173 -0.46 -21.08 -3.87
N LYS A 174 -1.24 -20.08 -4.26
CA LYS A 174 -2.58 -19.81 -3.71
C LYS A 174 -3.59 -20.94 -3.94
N ASN A 175 -3.30 -21.85 -4.86
CA ASN A 175 -4.14 -23.05 -5.05
C ASN A 175 -3.93 -24.07 -3.94
N VAL A 176 -2.76 -24.05 -3.30
CA VAL A 176 -2.32 -24.95 -2.23
C VAL A 176 -2.46 -24.28 -0.87
N VAL A 177 -1.93 -23.07 -0.72
CA VAL A 177 -1.95 -22.31 0.54
C VAL A 177 -3.27 -21.57 0.67
N LYS A 178 -4.10 -22.01 1.61
CA LYS A 178 -5.43 -21.43 1.86
C LYS A 178 -5.43 -20.39 2.95
N GLY A 179 -4.48 -20.45 3.89
CA GLY A 179 -4.38 -19.50 4.99
C GLY A 179 -2.95 -19.35 5.50
N ILE A 180 -2.67 -18.22 6.14
CA ILE A 180 -1.37 -17.91 6.73
C ILE A 180 -1.55 -17.49 8.18
N VAL A 181 -0.71 -18.02 9.08
CA VAL A 181 -0.64 -17.67 10.49
C VAL A 181 0.82 -17.44 10.86
N THR A 182 1.12 -16.27 11.45
CA THR A 182 2.49 -15.99 11.92
C THR A 182 2.53 -15.68 13.42
N ALA A 183 3.57 -16.14 14.11
CA ALA A 183 3.81 -15.83 15.51
C ALA A 183 4.12 -14.33 15.71
N ALA A 184 4.91 -13.77 14.84
CA ALA A 184 5.32 -12.36 14.82
C ALA A 184 4.63 -11.59 13.69
N GLY A 185 4.83 -10.27 13.67
CA GLY A 185 4.33 -9.39 12.62
C GLY A 185 2.99 -8.73 12.95
N GLY A 186 2.66 -7.73 12.15
CA GLY A 186 1.43 -6.93 12.26
C GLY A 186 0.83 -6.66 10.89
N PRO A 187 -0.16 -5.76 10.78
CA PRO A 187 -0.86 -5.46 9.52
C PRO A 187 0.05 -4.90 8.42
N THR A 188 1.17 -4.32 8.79
CA THR A 188 2.16 -3.73 7.87
C THR A 188 3.34 -4.66 7.58
N SER A 189 3.39 -5.86 8.19
CA SER A 189 4.45 -6.83 7.93
C SER A 189 4.44 -7.29 6.46
N HIS A 190 5.62 -7.68 5.96
CA HIS A 190 5.75 -8.19 4.60
C HIS A 190 4.80 -9.38 4.33
N ALA A 191 4.72 -10.31 5.27
CA ALA A 191 3.80 -11.45 5.18
C ALA A 191 2.31 -11.02 5.05
N ALA A 192 1.90 -9.98 5.79
CA ALA A 192 0.53 -9.45 5.71
C ALA A 192 0.26 -8.75 4.37
N ILE A 193 1.22 -7.96 3.88
CA ILE A 193 1.12 -7.29 2.57
C ILE A 193 0.97 -8.35 1.46
N MET A 194 1.82 -9.37 1.48
CA MET A 194 1.79 -10.45 0.50
C MET A 194 0.51 -11.28 0.57
N ALA A 195 0.02 -11.58 1.79
CA ALA A 195 -1.24 -12.29 1.97
C ALA A 195 -2.42 -11.52 1.35
N ARG A 196 -2.44 -10.18 1.50
CA ARG A 196 -3.45 -9.32 0.85
C ARG A 196 -3.31 -9.31 -0.67
N THR A 197 -2.09 -9.21 -1.19
CA THR A 197 -1.82 -9.25 -2.65
C THR A 197 -2.27 -10.57 -3.27
N LEU A 198 -2.02 -11.69 -2.59
CA LEU A 198 -2.42 -13.02 -3.03
C LEU A 198 -3.88 -13.36 -2.70
N GLU A 199 -4.58 -12.50 -1.97
CA GLU A 199 -5.96 -12.71 -1.48
C GLU A 199 -6.07 -13.98 -0.60
N ILE A 200 -5.03 -14.29 0.19
CA ILE A 200 -5.00 -15.41 1.13
C ILE A 200 -5.37 -14.88 2.53
N PRO A 201 -6.40 -15.44 3.19
CA PRO A 201 -6.74 -15.08 4.57
C PRO A 201 -5.56 -15.26 5.52
N ALA A 202 -5.29 -14.26 6.38
CA ALA A 202 -4.10 -14.30 7.23
C ALA A 202 -4.33 -13.67 8.61
N VAL A 203 -3.72 -14.29 9.62
CA VAL A 203 -3.68 -13.80 11.00
C VAL A 203 -2.22 -13.71 11.45
N MET A 204 -1.82 -12.55 11.91
CA MET A 204 -0.47 -12.22 12.34
C MET A 204 -0.38 -12.09 13.85
N GLY A 205 0.84 -12.22 14.41
CA GLY A 205 1.08 -11.89 15.81
C GLY A 205 0.37 -12.79 16.80
N VAL A 206 0.19 -14.09 16.48
CA VAL A 206 -0.46 -15.04 17.41
C VAL A 206 0.43 -15.43 18.61
N GLY A 207 1.70 -15.01 18.60
CA GLY A 207 2.68 -15.28 19.65
C GLY A 207 3.23 -16.68 19.56
N ASP A 208 2.67 -17.63 20.32
CA ASP A 208 3.15 -18.99 20.36
C ASP A 208 2.54 -19.89 19.28
N ILE A 209 3.40 -20.50 18.44
CA ILE A 209 3.01 -21.46 17.42
C ILE A 209 3.24 -22.92 17.84
N GLU A 210 3.75 -23.17 19.03
CA GLU A 210 3.99 -24.54 19.52
C GLU A 210 2.68 -25.32 19.74
N SER A 211 1.59 -24.61 20.00
CA SER A 211 0.25 -25.18 20.13
C SER A 211 -0.35 -25.71 18.82
N PHE A 212 0.27 -25.40 17.67
CA PHE A 212 -0.15 -25.93 16.38
C PHE A 212 0.56 -27.26 16.09
N THR A 213 -0.21 -28.24 15.67
CA THR A 213 0.28 -29.58 15.30
C THR A 213 0.15 -29.77 13.79
N ASP A 214 1.20 -30.27 13.14
CA ASP A 214 1.18 -30.58 11.70
C ASP A 214 0.05 -31.57 11.33
N ASP A 215 -0.47 -31.40 10.12
CA ASP A 215 -1.54 -32.23 9.53
C ASP A 215 -2.88 -32.19 10.28
N VAL A 216 -3.03 -31.33 11.30
CA VAL A 216 -4.29 -31.16 12.04
C VAL A 216 -5.11 -30.04 11.41
N ARG A 217 -6.42 -30.21 11.40
CA ARG A 217 -7.37 -29.19 10.88
C ARG A 217 -7.26 -27.88 11.64
N ALA A 218 -7.26 -26.78 10.90
CA ALA A 218 -7.36 -25.44 11.46
C ALA A 218 -8.26 -24.54 10.60
N VAL A 219 -8.75 -23.48 11.21
CA VAL A 219 -9.54 -22.42 10.56
C VAL A 219 -8.85 -21.09 10.81
N VAL A 220 -8.68 -20.28 9.78
CA VAL A 220 -8.18 -18.92 9.85
C VAL A 220 -9.33 -17.95 9.57
N LEU A 221 -9.68 -17.14 10.55
CA LEU A 221 -10.65 -16.05 10.45
C LEU A 221 -9.89 -14.74 10.27
N GLY A 222 -9.41 -14.52 9.06
CA GLY A 222 -8.53 -13.41 8.75
C GLY A 222 -9.17 -12.04 8.99
N THR A 223 -10.48 -11.92 8.81
CA THR A 223 -11.23 -10.69 9.09
C THR A 223 -11.25 -10.35 10.59
N ASP A 224 -11.43 -11.36 11.44
CA ASP A 224 -11.54 -11.20 12.90
C ASP A 224 -10.18 -11.27 13.61
N GLY A 225 -9.13 -11.67 12.89
CA GLY A 225 -7.80 -11.88 13.47
C GLY A 225 -7.76 -13.09 14.40
N GLU A 226 -8.59 -14.13 14.18
CA GLU A 226 -8.70 -15.29 15.04
C GLU A 226 -8.31 -16.57 14.30
N VAL A 227 -7.70 -17.51 15.00
CA VAL A 227 -7.40 -18.86 14.50
C VAL A 227 -8.03 -19.90 15.41
N ILE A 228 -8.66 -20.91 14.81
CA ILE A 228 -9.22 -22.05 15.53
C ILE A 228 -8.40 -23.30 15.19
N THR A 229 -7.71 -23.84 16.18
CA THR A 229 -7.01 -25.11 16.06
C THR A 229 -7.93 -26.25 16.50
N GLU A 230 -7.83 -27.40 15.84
CA GLU A 230 -8.66 -28.59 16.12
C GLU A 230 -10.16 -28.23 16.21
N PRO A 231 -10.76 -27.66 15.15
CA PRO A 231 -12.17 -27.33 15.15
C PRO A 231 -13.02 -28.58 15.31
N SER A 232 -14.19 -28.43 15.97
CA SER A 232 -15.19 -29.49 15.99
C SER A 232 -15.68 -29.78 14.56
N ASP A 233 -16.27 -30.96 14.33
CA ASP A 233 -16.85 -31.29 13.00
C ASP A 233 -17.95 -30.28 12.61
N GLU A 234 -18.69 -29.73 13.58
CA GLU A 234 -19.70 -28.70 13.35
C GLU A 234 -19.03 -27.36 12.92
N ASP A 235 -18.01 -26.92 13.64
CA ASP A 235 -17.25 -25.71 13.28
C ASP A 235 -16.57 -25.90 11.93
N TRP A 236 -15.98 -27.06 11.69
CA TRP A 236 -15.33 -27.36 10.41
C TRP A 236 -16.31 -27.25 9.24
N ALA A 237 -17.48 -27.88 9.35
CA ALA A 237 -18.49 -27.82 8.30
C ALA A 237 -19.00 -26.38 8.08
N ARG A 238 -19.21 -25.63 9.17
CA ARG A 238 -19.62 -24.22 9.10
C ARG A 238 -18.61 -23.38 8.38
N TYR A 239 -17.34 -23.40 8.81
CA TYR A 239 -16.31 -22.56 8.23
C TYR A 239 -15.86 -23.00 6.84
N THR A 240 -15.98 -24.31 6.50
CA THR A 240 -15.80 -24.76 5.13
C THR A 240 -16.82 -24.13 4.19
N LYS A 241 -18.08 -24.02 4.64
CA LYS A 241 -19.12 -23.33 3.88
C LYS A 241 -18.84 -21.82 3.78
N GLU A 242 -18.49 -21.18 4.90
CA GLU A 242 -18.16 -19.75 4.91
C GLU A 242 -16.95 -19.42 4.01
N ALA A 243 -15.94 -20.28 3.98
CA ALA A 243 -14.78 -20.13 3.09
C ALA A 243 -15.18 -20.26 1.59
N ALA A 244 -16.06 -21.19 1.26
CA ALA A 244 -16.58 -21.35 -0.10
C ALA A 244 -17.45 -20.14 -0.49
N ASP A 245 -18.36 -19.70 0.38
CA ASP A 245 -19.20 -18.52 0.18
C ASP A 245 -18.34 -17.25 -0.04
N PHE A 246 -17.26 -17.09 0.71
CA PHE A 246 -16.31 -15.99 0.56
C PHE A 246 -15.57 -16.02 -0.80
N GLN A 247 -15.13 -17.19 -1.26
CA GLN A 247 -14.49 -17.33 -2.57
C GLN A 247 -15.48 -17.07 -3.73
N ASP A 248 -16.70 -17.53 -3.59
CA ASP A 248 -17.77 -17.24 -4.56
C ASP A 248 -18.12 -15.75 -4.58
N GLU A 249 -18.11 -15.08 -3.44
CA GLU A 249 -18.28 -13.62 -3.34
C GLU A 249 -17.15 -12.87 -4.03
N LEU A 250 -15.88 -13.20 -3.75
CA LEU A 250 -14.72 -12.61 -4.43
C LEU A 250 -14.83 -12.75 -5.96
N LYS A 251 -15.24 -13.93 -6.43
CA LYS A 251 -15.45 -14.17 -7.86
C LYS A 251 -16.57 -13.28 -8.42
N ARG A 252 -17.72 -13.21 -7.74
CA ARG A 252 -18.83 -12.33 -8.14
C ARG A 252 -18.42 -10.86 -8.16
N LEU A 253 -17.63 -10.42 -7.17
CA LEU A 253 -17.11 -9.07 -7.12
C LEU A 253 -16.19 -8.78 -8.33
N LYS A 254 -15.30 -9.69 -8.68
CA LYS A 254 -14.45 -9.56 -9.89
C LYS A 254 -15.28 -9.56 -11.18
N ASP A 255 -16.27 -10.43 -11.29
CA ASP A 255 -17.16 -10.45 -12.46
C ASP A 255 -17.99 -9.16 -12.58
N SER A 256 -18.27 -8.48 -11.46
CA SER A 256 -18.99 -7.20 -11.42
C SER A 256 -18.12 -5.98 -11.72
N ALA A 257 -16.80 -6.15 -11.83
CA ALA A 257 -15.86 -5.03 -12.05
C ALA A 257 -16.24 -4.15 -13.24
N ASN A 258 -16.72 -4.76 -14.33
CA ASN A 258 -17.12 -4.06 -15.57
C ASN A 258 -18.55 -3.49 -15.55
N LEU A 259 -19.30 -3.68 -14.45
CA LEU A 259 -20.65 -3.10 -14.34
C LEU A 259 -20.54 -1.62 -13.96
N GLU A 260 -21.52 -0.83 -14.41
CA GLU A 260 -21.63 0.57 -14.02
C GLU A 260 -21.91 0.70 -12.52
N ALA A 261 -21.28 1.70 -11.87
CA ALA A 261 -21.52 2.04 -10.48
C ALA A 261 -22.78 2.92 -10.37
N VAL A 262 -23.93 2.28 -10.35
CA VAL A 262 -25.26 2.92 -10.34
C VAL A 262 -26.09 2.34 -9.21
N THR A 263 -26.69 3.21 -8.40
CA THR A 263 -27.62 2.80 -7.34
C THR A 263 -28.93 2.22 -7.91
N LYS A 264 -29.73 1.55 -7.09
CA LYS A 264 -31.02 0.97 -7.52
C LYS A 264 -32.02 2.00 -8.04
N ASP A 265 -31.91 3.25 -7.62
CA ASP A 265 -32.72 4.38 -8.07
C ASP A 265 -32.07 5.18 -9.22
N GLY A 266 -30.99 4.65 -9.82
CA GLY A 266 -30.38 5.18 -11.05
C GLY A 266 -29.41 6.33 -10.83
N HIS A 267 -28.94 6.58 -9.61
CA HIS A 267 -27.89 7.58 -9.37
C HIS A 267 -26.52 7.00 -9.70
N HIS A 268 -25.78 7.66 -10.60
CA HIS A 268 -24.40 7.31 -10.98
C HIS A 268 -23.43 7.82 -9.92
N VAL A 269 -22.41 7.01 -9.65
CA VAL A 269 -21.31 7.32 -8.73
C VAL A 269 -20.00 7.01 -9.42
N ASP A 270 -19.03 7.91 -9.36
CA ASP A 270 -17.72 7.67 -9.94
C ASP A 270 -16.85 6.87 -8.97
N LEU A 271 -16.31 5.73 -9.45
CA LEU A 271 -15.37 4.89 -8.72
C LEU A 271 -14.00 4.96 -9.37
N PHE A 272 -13.07 5.58 -8.69
CA PHE A 272 -11.72 5.83 -9.18
C PHE A 272 -10.66 5.06 -8.38
N GLY A 273 -9.50 4.87 -9.01
CA GLY A 273 -8.35 4.24 -8.37
C GLY A 273 -7.37 5.25 -7.77
N ASN A 274 -6.75 4.90 -6.65
CA ASN A 274 -5.55 5.56 -6.14
C ASN A 274 -4.34 4.80 -6.64
N ILE A 275 -3.36 5.49 -7.22
CA ILE A 275 -2.12 4.90 -7.75
C ILE A 275 -0.88 5.63 -7.23
N GLY A 276 0.23 4.90 -7.15
CA GLY A 276 1.56 5.43 -6.86
C GLY A 276 2.47 5.46 -8.08
N LYS A 277 2.28 4.55 -9.01
CA LYS A 277 3.09 4.40 -10.22
C LYS A 277 2.21 4.34 -11.46
N SER A 278 2.77 4.74 -12.59
CA SER A 278 2.03 4.76 -13.87
C SER A 278 1.47 3.39 -14.28
N LYS A 279 2.19 2.31 -13.99
CA LYS A 279 1.77 0.93 -14.28
C LYS A 279 0.57 0.44 -13.46
N ASP A 280 0.28 1.05 -12.31
CA ASP A 280 -0.87 0.69 -11.47
C ASP A 280 -2.21 1.01 -12.14
N ALA A 281 -2.21 1.89 -13.16
CA ALA A 281 -3.40 2.29 -13.90
C ALA A 281 -4.11 1.12 -14.60
N ASP A 282 -3.34 0.19 -15.19
CA ASP A 282 -3.90 -0.98 -15.87
C ASP A 282 -4.58 -1.93 -14.87
N HIS A 283 -4.00 -2.08 -13.67
CA HIS A 283 -4.62 -2.86 -12.60
C HIS A 283 -5.92 -2.20 -12.11
N ALA A 284 -5.91 -0.88 -11.91
CA ALA A 284 -7.11 -0.14 -11.51
C ALA A 284 -8.25 -0.31 -12.54
N LEU A 285 -7.95 -0.22 -13.84
CA LEU A 285 -8.92 -0.49 -14.92
C LEU A 285 -9.47 -1.92 -14.86
N THR A 286 -8.61 -2.91 -14.61
CA THR A 286 -9.02 -4.32 -14.50
C THR A 286 -9.99 -4.54 -13.34
N MET A 287 -9.81 -3.80 -12.24
CA MET A 287 -10.70 -3.83 -11.08
C MET A 287 -11.95 -2.95 -11.24
N GLY A 288 -12.11 -2.32 -12.40
CA GLY A 288 -13.31 -1.57 -12.77
C GLY A 288 -13.31 -0.11 -12.35
N ALA A 289 -12.12 0.50 -12.21
CA ALA A 289 -11.98 1.94 -12.05
C ALA A 289 -12.48 2.68 -13.31
N GLN A 290 -13.16 3.79 -13.09
CA GLN A 290 -13.69 4.69 -14.13
C GLN A 290 -12.79 5.92 -14.31
N GLY A 291 -11.69 6.01 -13.56
CA GLY A 291 -10.72 7.08 -13.56
C GLY A 291 -9.65 6.83 -12.49
N ILE A 292 -8.69 7.73 -12.43
CA ILE A 292 -7.71 7.84 -11.34
C ILE A 292 -8.03 9.10 -10.54
N GLY A 293 -8.47 8.93 -9.28
CA GLY A 293 -8.82 10.06 -8.40
C GLY A 293 -7.63 10.57 -7.57
N LEU A 294 -6.57 9.77 -7.49
CA LEU A 294 -5.31 10.19 -6.88
C LEU A 294 -4.13 9.48 -7.54
N TYR A 295 -3.33 10.23 -8.30
CA TYR A 295 -1.97 9.81 -8.61
C TYR A 295 -1.00 10.51 -7.66
N ARG A 296 -0.35 9.73 -6.82
CA ARG A 296 0.65 10.19 -5.84
C ARG A 296 1.99 10.38 -6.52
N THR A 297 2.39 11.62 -6.75
CA THR A 297 3.63 11.94 -7.48
C THR A 297 4.90 11.82 -6.63
N GLU A 298 4.77 11.68 -5.32
CA GLU A 298 5.90 11.60 -4.39
C GLU A 298 6.88 10.50 -4.71
N PHE A 299 6.39 9.36 -5.21
CA PHE A 299 7.24 8.22 -5.59
C PHE A 299 8.29 8.59 -6.65
N LEU A 300 7.96 9.52 -7.57
CA LEU A 300 8.91 10.01 -8.57
C LEU A 300 10.10 10.78 -7.96
N TYR A 301 9.88 11.35 -6.78
CA TYR A 301 10.91 12.10 -6.05
C TYR A 301 11.67 11.21 -5.07
N MET A 302 10.99 10.25 -4.44
CA MET A 302 11.58 9.39 -3.40
C MET A 302 12.48 8.28 -3.97
N GLU A 303 12.23 7.82 -5.19
CA GLU A 303 12.99 6.74 -5.83
C GLU A 303 14.33 7.22 -6.44
N ASN A 304 14.61 8.53 -6.43
CA ASN A 304 15.79 9.11 -7.06
C ASN A 304 16.58 9.96 -6.06
N ASP A 305 17.92 9.94 -6.18
CA ASP A 305 18.81 10.80 -5.41
C ASP A 305 18.82 12.25 -5.93
N GLU A 306 18.26 12.51 -7.10
CA GLU A 306 18.14 13.82 -7.73
C GLU A 306 16.67 14.16 -8.00
N LEU A 307 16.34 15.46 -8.05
CA LEU A 307 15.00 15.92 -8.41
C LEU A 307 14.63 15.45 -9.83
N PRO A 308 13.42 14.89 -10.04
CA PRO A 308 13.01 14.43 -11.36
C PRO A 308 12.88 15.60 -12.34
N THR A 309 13.47 15.46 -13.52
CA THR A 309 13.40 16.46 -14.58
C THR A 309 11.97 16.58 -15.15
N GLU A 310 11.71 17.67 -15.88
CA GLU A 310 10.43 17.85 -16.60
C GLU A 310 10.12 16.65 -17.51
N GLU A 311 11.13 16.13 -18.20
CA GLU A 311 10.94 15.01 -19.14
C GLU A 311 10.58 13.70 -18.43
N VAL A 312 11.27 13.38 -17.34
CA VAL A 312 10.96 12.19 -16.53
C VAL A 312 9.52 12.24 -16.01
N GLN A 313 9.11 13.39 -15.46
CA GLN A 313 7.74 13.57 -14.97
C GLN A 313 6.72 13.50 -16.12
N PHE A 314 6.99 14.17 -17.22
CA PHE A 314 6.13 14.19 -18.41
C PHE A 314 5.84 12.78 -18.93
N GLU A 315 6.86 11.95 -19.10
CA GLU A 315 6.67 10.58 -19.62
C GLU A 315 5.82 9.73 -18.67
N GLN A 316 5.99 9.85 -17.33
CA GLN A 316 5.19 9.13 -16.36
C GLN A 316 3.70 9.58 -16.38
N TYR A 317 3.44 10.87 -16.45
CA TYR A 317 2.08 11.41 -16.49
C TYR A 317 1.38 11.09 -17.81
N LYS A 318 2.10 11.17 -18.93
CA LYS A 318 1.63 10.78 -20.25
C LYS A 318 1.26 9.30 -20.30
N GLN A 319 2.11 8.43 -19.76
CA GLN A 319 1.84 6.98 -19.72
C GLN A 319 0.52 6.68 -19.02
N VAL A 320 0.24 7.31 -17.87
CA VAL A 320 -1.05 7.12 -17.18
C VAL A 320 -2.21 7.66 -18.03
N ALA A 321 -2.06 8.86 -18.61
CA ALA A 321 -3.09 9.46 -19.43
C ALA A 321 -3.46 8.57 -20.64
N GLU A 322 -2.46 7.98 -21.30
CA GLU A 322 -2.67 7.05 -22.42
C GLU A 322 -3.29 5.72 -21.96
N SER A 323 -2.83 5.14 -20.84
CA SER A 323 -3.39 3.91 -20.25
C SER A 323 -4.89 4.07 -19.91
N MET A 324 -5.28 5.24 -19.40
CA MET A 324 -6.66 5.51 -18.99
C MET A 324 -7.63 5.78 -20.16
N LYS A 325 -7.13 5.88 -21.42
CA LYS A 325 -7.96 5.92 -22.66
C LYS A 325 -9.06 6.99 -22.65
N GLY A 326 -8.75 8.17 -22.11
CA GLY A 326 -9.67 9.31 -22.04
C GLY A 326 -10.52 9.35 -20.77
N GLN A 327 -10.37 8.41 -19.84
CA GLN A 327 -10.92 8.51 -18.50
C GLN A 327 -10.15 9.57 -17.68
N PRO A 328 -10.79 10.23 -16.70
CA PRO A 328 -10.13 11.26 -15.89
C PRO A 328 -8.94 10.73 -15.10
N VAL A 329 -7.88 11.53 -15.02
CA VAL A 329 -6.69 11.26 -14.19
C VAL A 329 -6.39 12.50 -13.35
N ILE A 330 -6.68 12.41 -12.05
CA ILE A 330 -6.36 13.47 -11.09
C ILE A 330 -4.96 13.25 -10.55
N ILE A 331 -4.05 14.16 -10.89
CA ILE A 331 -2.64 14.09 -10.48
C ILE A 331 -2.41 15.13 -9.38
N ARG A 332 -2.02 14.66 -8.20
CA ARG A 332 -1.65 15.51 -7.09
C ARG A 332 -0.24 16.06 -7.29
N THR A 333 -0.07 17.37 -7.19
CA THR A 333 1.27 17.95 -7.13
C THR A 333 1.99 17.49 -5.87
N MET A 334 3.31 17.60 -5.86
CA MET A 334 4.20 17.07 -4.84
C MET A 334 3.67 17.30 -3.40
N ASP A 335 3.50 16.21 -2.65
CA ASP A 335 3.13 16.23 -1.22
C ASP A 335 4.24 15.56 -0.39
N ILE A 336 5.34 16.26 -0.23
CA ILE A 336 6.54 15.84 0.49
C ILE A 336 6.69 16.70 1.74
N GLY A 337 7.38 16.16 2.74
CA GLY A 337 7.46 16.67 4.11
C GLY A 337 6.58 15.83 5.05
N GLY A 338 6.62 16.12 6.34
CA GLY A 338 5.97 15.28 7.34
C GLY A 338 6.76 14.00 7.57
N ASP A 339 6.19 12.88 7.15
CA ASP A 339 6.77 11.53 7.24
C ASP A 339 7.65 11.14 6.04
N LYS A 340 7.72 12.01 5.02
CA LYS A 340 8.43 11.73 3.76
C LYS A 340 9.67 12.62 3.63
N GLU A 341 10.82 12.06 3.91
CA GLU A 341 12.11 12.72 3.69
C GLU A 341 12.60 12.51 2.26
N LEU A 342 13.18 13.57 1.68
CA LEU A 342 13.89 13.52 0.40
C LEU A 342 15.35 13.90 0.58
N LYS A 343 16.24 13.01 0.20
CA LYS A 343 17.68 13.28 0.21
C LYS A 343 18.09 14.44 -0.71
N CYS A 344 17.35 14.65 -1.80
CA CYS A 344 17.61 15.69 -2.78
C CYS A 344 17.02 17.07 -2.42
N LEU A 345 16.21 17.15 -1.34
CA LEU A 345 15.68 18.39 -0.77
C LEU A 345 16.22 18.55 0.65
N ASP A 346 17.04 19.57 0.85
CA ASP A 346 17.52 19.95 2.18
C ASP A 346 16.36 20.62 2.95
N LEU A 347 15.51 19.79 3.55
CA LEU A 347 14.38 20.25 4.35
C LEU A 347 14.84 20.50 5.79
N PRO A 348 14.34 21.56 6.45
CA PRO A 348 14.67 21.83 7.84
C PRO A 348 14.13 20.72 8.75
N GLU A 349 14.90 20.36 9.76
CA GLU A 349 14.42 19.51 10.84
C GLU A 349 13.36 20.25 11.66
N GLU A 350 12.18 19.68 11.82
CA GLU A 350 11.04 20.32 12.46
C GLU A 350 10.52 19.49 13.63
N MET A 351 10.07 20.18 14.70
CA MET A 351 9.49 19.50 15.86
C MET A 351 8.10 18.88 15.58
N ASN A 352 7.38 19.42 14.60
CA ASN A 352 6.05 18.94 14.19
C ASN A 352 5.97 18.92 12.65
N PRO A 353 6.63 17.96 11.99
CA PRO A 353 6.77 17.94 10.54
C PRO A 353 5.43 17.96 9.79
N PHE A 354 4.39 17.28 10.31
CA PHE A 354 3.06 17.30 9.71
C PHE A 354 2.39 18.68 9.72
N LEU A 355 2.78 19.58 10.62
CA LEU A 355 2.29 20.96 10.69
C LEU A 355 3.25 21.96 10.04
N GLY A 356 4.36 21.49 9.50
CA GLY A 356 5.50 22.28 9.07
C GLY A 356 5.55 22.59 7.58
N TYR A 357 6.77 22.58 7.07
CA TYR A 357 7.13 22.95 5.70
C TYR A 357 6.96 21.73 4.78
N ARG A 358 5.76 21.58 4.22
CA ARG A 358 5.40 20.43 3.34
C ARG A 358 4.52 20.86 2.16
N ALA A 359 4.46 20.03 1.15
CA ALA A 359 3.52 20.06 0.03
C ALA A 359 3.49 21.43 -0.67
N ILE A 360 2.31 22.05 -0.80
CA ILE A 360 2.13 23.35 -1.46
C ILE A 360 3.00 24.45 -0.86
N ARG A 361 3.34 24.38 0.43
CA ARG A 361 4.22 25.34 1.09
C ARG A 361 5.64 25.29 0.53
N ILE A 362 6.15 24.06 0.26
CA ILE A 362 7.41 23.86 -0.46
C ILE A 362 7.27 24.36 -1.90
N SER A 363 6.23 23.93 -2.60
CA SER A 363 6.00 24.25 -4.01
C SER A 363 5.97 25.74 -4.28
N LEU A 364 5.29 26.53 -3.43
CA LEU A 364 5.22 27.97 -3.57
C LEU A 364 6.55 28.69 -3.24
N ASN A 365 7.36 28.14 -2.34
CA ASN A 365 8.67 28.68 -2.00
C ASN A 365 9.81 28.21 -2.93
N ARG A 366 9.58 27.13 -3.70
CA ARG A 366 10.52 26.55 -4.67
C ARG A 366 9.90 26.54 -6.08
N PRO A 367 9.72 27.73 -6.69
CA PRO A 367 9.16 27.84 -8.05
C PRO A 367 9.94 27.04 -9.10
N ASP A 368 11.24 26.87 -8.89
CA ASP A 368 12.13 26.07 -9.71
C ASP A 368 11.70 24.60 -9.79
N ILE A 369 11.19 24.02 -8.70
CA ILE A 369 10.68 22.66 -8.65
C ILE A 369 9.24 22.61 -9.12
N PHE A 370 8.41 23.52 -8.64
CA PHE A 370 6.98 23.51 -8.90
C PHE A 370 6.65 23.76 -10.37
N LYS A 371 7.32 24.71 -11.03
CA LYS A 371 7.13 24.97 -12.46
C LYS A 371 7.52 23.76 -13.33
N VAL A 372 8.59 23.03 -12.98
CA VAL A 372 8.98 21.80 -13.67
C VAL A 372 7.83 20.78 -13.64
N GLN A 373 7.22 20.59 -12.48
CA GLN A 373 6.06 19.70 -12.36
C GLN A 373 4.84 20.20 -13.13
N LEU A 374 4.49 21.49 -13.00
CA LEU A 374 3.33 22.07 -13.70
C LEU A 374 3.48 21.99 -15.21
N ARG A 375 4.67 22.26 -15.76
CA ARG A 375 4.95 22.13 -17.19
C ARG A 375 4.83 20.69 -17.65
N ALA A 376 5.35 19.71 -16.91
CA ALA A 376 5.19 18.29 -17.20
C ALA A 376 3.71 17.86 -17.23
N LEU A 377 2.91 18.31 -16.25
CA LEU A 377 1.46 18.05 -16.18
C LEU A 377 0.71 18.66 -17.37
N LEU A 378 1.02 19.92 -17.71
CA LEU A 378 0.43 20.60 -18.88
C LEU A 378 0.78 19.84 -20.17
N ARG A 379 2.04 19.50 -20.42
CA ARG A 379 2.46 18.73 -21.60
C ARG A 379 1.73 17.39 -21.68
N ALA A 380 1.64 16.66 -20.57
CA ALA A 380 0.95 15.37 -20.51
C ALA A 380 -0.55 15.49 -20.79
N SER A 381 -1.18 16.62 -20.48
CA SER A 381 -2.62 16.85 -20.73
C SER A 381 -3.01 16.86 -22.21
N ALA A 382 -2.05 16.92 -23.13
CA ALA A 382 -2.30 16.71 -24.55
C ALA A 382 -2.63 15.25 -24.92
N PHE A 383 -2.38 14.29 -24.01
CA PHE A 383 -2.48 12.85 -24.26
C PHE A 383 -3.66 12.19 -23.54
N GLY A 384 -4.40 12.90 -22.71
CA GLY A 384 -5.58 12.40 -22.00
C GLY A 384 -6.22 13.44 -21.08
N ASP A 385 -7.27 13.05 -20.36
CA ASP A 385 -8.03 13.93 -19.47
C ASP A 385 -7.34 14.07 -18.10
N ILE A 386 -6.28 14.87 -18.05
CA ILE A 386 -5.53 15.15 -16.83
C ILE A 386 -6.14 16.32 -16.08
N HIS A 387 -6.33 16.14 -14.78
CA HIS A 387 -6.69 17.19 -13.83
C HIS A 387 -5.55 17.39 -12.83
N ILE A 388 -5.30 18.63 -12.43
CA ILE A 388 -4.29 18.99 -11.43
C ILE A 388 -4.94 19.15 -10.07
N MET A 389 -4.33 18.62 -9.01
CA MET A 389 -4.80 18.75 -7.64
C MET A 389 -3.69 19.26 -6.73
N TYR A 390 -3.93 20.42 -6.05
CA TYR A 390 -2.99 20.97 -5.08
C TYR A 390 -3.25 20.42 -3.67
N PRO A 391 -2.23 19.82 -3.01
CA PRO A 391 -2.35 19.33 -1.63
C PRO A 391 -2.19 20.43 -0.58
N MET A 392 -2.59 20.16 0.64
CA MET A 392 -2.32 20.96 1.86
C MET A 392 -2.75 22.42 1.79
N ILE A 393 -3.75 22.74 1.00
CA ILE A 393 -4.31 24.09 0.89
C ILE A 393 -5.00 24.48 2.21
N ALA A 394 -4.70 25.66 2.70
CA ALA A 394 -5.30 26.27 3.89
C ALA A 394 -5.93 27.65 3.63
N SER A 395 -5.62 28.28 2.49
CA SER A 395 -6.06 29.65 2.18
C SER A 395 -6.33 29.88 0.68
N VAL A 396 -7.06 30.96 0.38
CA VAL A 396 -7.31 31.41 -1.01
C VAL A 396 -6.03 31.95 -1.65
N GLU A 397 -5.17 32.55 -0.86
CA GLU A 397 -3.89 33.10 -1.31
C GLU A 397 -2.99 32.01 -1.90
N GLU A 398 -2.94 30.83 -1.28
CA GLU A 398 -2.17 29.69 -1.78
C GLU A 398 -2.72 29.22 -3.13
N VAL A 399 -4.03 29.09 -3.27
CA VAL A 399 -4.67 28.71 -4.54
C VAL A 399 -4.36 29.72 -5.64
N LYS A 400 -4.49 31.03 -5.32
CA LYS A 400 -4.19 32.08 -6.30
C LYS A 400 -2.73 32.10 -6.72
N ALA A 401 -1.80 31.90 -5.78
CA ALA A 401 -0.38 31.83 -6.08
C ALA A 401 -0.03 30.62 -6.97
N ALA A 402 -0.59 29.45 -6.68
CA ALA A 402 -0.40 28.27 -7.49
C ALA A 402 -0.98 28.44 -8.90
N ASN A 403 -2.20 28.98 -9.01
CA ASN A 403 -2.83 29.26 -10.31
C ASN A 403 -2.08 30.31 -11.12
N ALA A 404 -1.44 31.29 -10.48
CA ALA A 404 -0.59 32.26 -11.16
C ALA A 404 0.64 31.58 -11.78
N MET A 405 1.33 30.71 -11.05
CA MET A 405 2.45 29.93 -11.58
C MET A 405 2.03 28.98 -12.71
N LEU A 406 0.85 28.35 -12.61
CA LEU A 406 0.28 27.54 -13.68
C LEU A 406 0.04 28.37 -14.94
N THR A 407 -0.46 29.61 -14.78
CA THR A 407 -0.67 30.53 -15.90
C THR A 407 0.65 30.91 -16.56
N GLU A 408 1.68 31.23 -15.79
CA GLU A 408 3.03 31.48 -16.31
C GLU A 408 3.56 30.28 -17.12
N CYS A 409 3.38 29.04 -16.61
CA CYS A 409 3.78 27.84 -17.34
C CYS A 409 2.99 27.64 -18.65
N LYS A 410 1.69 27.95 -18.67
CA LYS A 410 0.88 27.95 -19.89
C LYS A 410 1.42 28.95 -20.93
N ASP A 411 1.73 30.16 -20.50
CA ASP A 411 2.28 31.21 -21.39
C ASP A 411 3.66 30.81 -21.95
N GLU A 412 4.52 30.21 -21.13
CA GLU A 412 5.82 29.68 -21.56
C GLU A 412 5.64 28.59 -22.65
N LEU A 413 4.78 27.59 -22.42
CA LEU A 413 4.53 26.51 -23.37
C LEU A 413 3.89 27.00 -24.68
N ILE A 414 3.00 28.00 -24.61
CA ILE A 414 2.44 28.66 -25.80
C ILE A 414 3.56 29.33 -26.61
N ALA A 415 4.47 30.06 -25.95
CA ALA A 415 5.58 30.72 -26.62
C ALA A 415 6.56 29.72 -27.27
N GLU A 416 6.71 28.55 -26.66
CA GLU A 416 7.54 27.44 -27.18
C GLU A 416 6.82 26.63 -28.27
N GLY A 417 5.51 26.82 -28.49
CA GLY A 417 4.71 26.08 -29.46
C GLY A 417 4.42 24.63 -29.01
N VAL A 418 4.44 24.35 -27.72
CA VAL A 418 4.18 23.03 -27.14
C VAL A 418 2.68 22.85 -26.89
N ALA A 419 2.12 21.74 -27.36
CA ALA A 419 0.69 21.45 -27.21
C ALA A 419 0.34 21.00 -25.79
N PHE A 420 -0.78 21.48 -25.27
CA PHE A 420 -1.40 21.05 -24.01
C PHE A 420 -2.90 21.34 -24.01
N ASN A 421 -3.65 20.77 -23.06
CA ASN A 421 -5.07 21.09 -22.87
C ASN A 421 -5.23 22.45 -22.18
N THR A 422 -5.75 23.46 -22.91
CA THR A 422 -5.98 24.82 -22.39
C THR A 422 -7.01 24.87 -21.26
N ASP A 423 -7.97 23.90 -21.29
CA ASP A 423 -9.10 23.80 -20.35
C ASP A 423 -8.85 22.77 -19.24
N ILE A 424 -7.56 22.49 -18.95
CA ILE A 424 -7.17 21.59 -17.86
C ILE A 424 -7.82 22.01 -16.54
N LYS A 425 -8.52 21.07 -15.89
CA LYS A 425 -9.18 21.32 -14.62
C LYS A 425 -8.18 21.36 -13.48
N VAL A 426 -8.42 22.26 -12.54
CA VAL A 426 -7.60 22.45 -11.34
C VAL A 426 -8.47 22.36 -10.09
N GLY A 427 -8.16 21.39 -9.24
CA GLY A 427 -8.80 21.20 -7.95
C GLY A 427 -7.81 21.31 -6.80
N ILE A 428 -8.35 21.15 -5.60
CA ILE A 428 -7.57 21.11 -4.36
C ILE A 428 -7.95 19.92 -3.51
N MET A 429 -6.97 19.43 -2.75
CA MET A 429 -7.23 18.47 -1.68
C MET A 429 -7.74 19.23 -0.45
N ILE A 430 -8.93 18.83 0.02
CA ILE A 430 -9.49 19.31 1.28
C ILE A 430 -9.06 18.36 2.39
N GLU A 431 -8.00 18.72 3.06
CA GLU A 431 -7.38 17.89 4.12
C GLU A 431 -6.95 18.71 5.33
N VAL A 432 -6.88 20.05 5.18
CA VAL A 432 -6.67 20.97 6.29
C VAL A 432 -8.04 21.48 6.77
N PRO A 433 -8.37 21.42 8.07
CA PRO A 433 -9.68 21.89 8.58
C PRO A 433 -10.00 23.33 8.21
N ALA A 434 -8.99 24.20 8.10
CA ALA A 434 -9.18 25.58 7.64
C ALA A 434 -9.78 25.61 6.23
N ALA A 435 -9.26 24.81 5.29
CA ALA A 435 -9.81 24.70 3.94
C ALA A 435 -11.25 24.16 3.95
N ALA A 436 -11.52 23.15 4.78
CA ALA A 436 -12.86 22.60 4.92
C ALA A 436 -13.86 23.67 5.39
N VAL A 437 -13.50 24.49 6.38
CA VAL A 437 -14.36 25.55 6.92
C VAL A 437 -14.63 26.66 5.90
N ILE A 438 -13.61 27.06 5.11
CA ILE A 438 -13.74 28.10 4.09
C ILE A 438 -14.06 27.57 2.68
N SER A 439 -14.45 26.29 2.58
CA SER A 439 -14.77 25.64 1.29
C SER A 439 -15.77 26.43 0.43
N PRO A 440 -16.81 27.14 0.96
CA PRO A 440 -17.67 27.99 0.14
C PRO A 440 -16.94 29.16 -0.54
N ILE A 441 -15.81 29.58 0.00
CA ILE A 441 -14.97 30.61 -0.61
C ILE A 441 -14.03 29.98 -1.64
N LEU A 442 -13.34 28.88 -1.27
CA LEU A 442 -12.38 28.18 -2.12
C LEU A 442 -13.04 27.62 -3.39
N ALA A 443 -14.28 27.13 -3.30
CA ALA A 443 -15.03 26.62 -4.43
C ALA A 443 -15.16 27.59 -5.62
N LYS A 444 -14.99 28.89 -5.41
CA LYS A 444 -15.02 29.90 -6.47
C LYS A 444 -13.73 29.94 -7.31
N TYR A 445 -12.64 29.35 -6.82
CA TYR A 445 -11.30 29.49 -7.40
C TYR A 445 -10.75 28.18 -7.98
N VAL A 446 -11.50 27.09 -7.87
CA VAL A 446 -11.10 25.75 -8.33
C VAL A 446 -12.24 25.07 -9.07
N ASP A 447 -11.97 23.99 -9.79
CA ASP A 447 -12.94 23.25 -10.59
C ASP A 447 -13.59 22.08 -9.81
N PHE A 448 -12.89 21.53 -8.81
CA PHE A 448 -13.37 20.43 -7.99
C PHE A 448 -12.67 20.39 -6.63
N PHE A 449 -13.24 19.62 -5.71
CA PHE A 449 -12.61 19.23 -4.46
C PHE A 449 -12.35 17.74 -4.44
N SER A 450 -11.26 17.32 -3.77
CA SER A 450 -11.03 15.93 -3.36
C SER A 450 -10.70 15.90 -1.88
N ILE A 451 -11.45 15.15 -1.09
CA ILE A 451 -11.30 15.12 0.36
C ILE A 451 -10.22 14.11 0.74
N GLY A 452 -9.13 14.59 1.35
CA GLY A 452 -8.06 13.79 1.93
C GLY A 452 -8.37 13.43 3.37
N THR A 453 -9.21 12.41 3.60
CA THR A 453 -9.74 12.08 4.93
C THR A 453 -8.67 11.69 5.93
N ASN A 454 -7.52 11.16 5.49
CA ASN A 454 -6.44 10.77 6.39
C ASN A 454 -5.91 11.99 7.17
N ASP A 455 -5.49 13.00 6.45
CA ASP A 455 -4.96 14.23 7.06
C ASP A 455 -6.10 15.10 7.63
N LEU A 456 -7.27 15.15 7.00
CA LEU A 456 -8.42 15.88 7.56
C LEU A 456 -8.81 15.33 8.94
N CYS A 457 -8.84 14.02 9.13
CA CYS A 457 -9.11 13.39 10.41
C CYS A 457 -8.01 13.70 11.41
N GLN A 458 -6.74 13.49 11.04
CA GLN A 458 -5.55 13.77 11.85
C GLN A 458 -5.55 15.20 12.39
N TYR A 459 -5.74 16.20 11.54
CA TYR A 459 -5.72 17.60 11.93
C TYR A 459 -6.99 18.03 12.68
N THR A 460 -8.16 17.48 12.34
CA THR A 460 -9.42 17.81 13.04
C THR A 460 -9.40 17.30 14.47
N LEU A 461 -8.86 16.11 14.70
CA LEU A 461 -8.82 15.47 16.02
C LEU A 461 -7.51 15.75 16.76
N ALA A 462 -6.53 16.41 16.12
CA ALA A 462 -5.19 16.65 16.67
C ALA A 462 -4.49 15.36 17.12
N VAL A 463 -4.59 14.31 16.31
CA VAL A 463 -4.04 12.98 16.58
C VAL A 463 -3.09 12.58 15.48
N ASP A 464 -1.87 12.22 15.82
CA ASP A 464 -0.94 11.62 14.90
C ASP A 464 -1.34 10.16 14.64
N ARG A 465 -1.75 9.88 13.39
CA ARG A 465 -2.19 8.54 12.95
C ARG A 465 -1.08 7.48 13.00
N MET A 466 0.20 7.90 13.00
CA MET A 466 1.36 7.02 13.07
C MET A 466 1.74 6.67 14.53
N ASN A 467 1.13 7.33 15.51
CA ASN A 467 1.42 7.10 16.91
C ASN A 467 0.56 5.96 17.48
N GLU A 468 1.15 4.79 17.66
CA GLU A 468 0.47 3.59 18.15
C GLU A 468 -0.17 3.79 19.54
N ALA A 469 0.42 4.62 20.41
CA ALA A 469 -0.08 4.85 21.76
C ALA A 469 -1.43 5.58 21.81
N ILE A 470 -1.77 6.33 20.77
CA ILE A 470 -3.00 7.12 20.69
C ILE A 470 -3.82 6.81 19.40
N GLY A 471 -3.47 5.74 18.69
CA GLY A 471 -4.12 5.36 17.44
C GLY A 471 -5.64 5.15 17.56
N ASN A 472 -6.12 4.77 18.75
CA ASN A 472 -7.55 4.65 19.04
C ASN A 472 -8.31 5.98 19.00
N LEU A 473 -7.63 7.12 19.07
CA LEU A 473 -8.23 8.46 18.95
C LEU A 473 -8.36 8.89 17.47
N TYR A 474 -7.69 8.21 16.55
CA TYR A 474 -7.86 8.43 15.12
C TYR A 474 -9.15 7.75 14.65
N GLN A 475 -10.21 8.53 14.44
CA GLN A 475 -11.56 8.03 14.18
C GLN A 475 -12.17 8.71 12.95
N PRO A 476 -12.02 8.15 11.74
CA PRO A 476 -12.51 8.76 10.49
C PRO A 476 -14.03 9.01 10.45
N LEU A 477 -14.83 8.21 11.16
CA LEU A 477 -16.28 8.43 11.32
C LEU A 477 -16.65 9.33 12.50
N HIS A 478 -15.69 10.08 13.06
CA HIS A 478 -15.97 11.03 14.13
C HIS A 478 -16.99 12.10 13.68
N PRO A 479 -17.98 12.49 14.53
CA PRO A 479 -18.99 13.47 14.16
C PRO A 479 -18.45 14.78 13.60
N ALA A 480 -17.32 15.27 14.11
CA ALA A 480 -16.67 16.48 13.61
C ALA A 480 -16.17 16.30 12.16
N VAL A 481 -15.56 15.15 11.85
CA VAL A 481 -15.05 14.83 10.51
C VAL A 481 -16.21 14.71 9.51
N LEU A 482 -17.28 13.97 9.86
CA LEU A 482 -18.45 13.82 8.98
C LEU A 482 -19.15 15.15 8.70
N ARG A 483 -19.23 16.05 9.69
CA ARG A 483 -19.81 17.39 9.50
C ARG A 483 -18.95 18.25 8.58
N LEU A 484 -17.61 18.18 8.68
CA LEU A 484 -16.72 18.86 7.74
C LEU A 484 -16.87 18.29 6.33
N ILE A 485 -16.92 16.98 6.16
CA ILE A 485 -17.15 16.33 4.87
C ILE A 485 -18.47 16.84 4.25
N LYS A 486 -19.56 16.80 5.02
CA LYS A 486 -20.85 17.31 4.54
C LYS A 486 -20.80 18.78 4.13
N HIS A 487 -20.16 19.62 4.93
CA HIS A 487 -20.01 21.04 4.64
C HIS A 487 -19.22 21.30 3.34
N VAL A 488 -18.15 20.52 3.10
CA VAL A 488 -17.34 20.62 1.88
C VAL A 488 -18.14 20.22 0.65
N ILE A 489 -18.89 19.10 0.73
CA ILE A 489 -19.74 18.62 -0.36
C ILE A 489 -20.80 19.66 -0.71
N ASP A 490 -21.51 20.20 0.29
CA ASP A 490 -22.53 21.22 0.07
C ASP A 490 -21.96 22.48 -0.59
N ALA A 491 -20.81 22.95 -0.09
CA ALA A 491 -20.13 24.12 -0.64
C ALA A 491 -19.70 23.94 -2.11
N SER A 492 -19.31 22.74 -2.49
CA SER A 492 -18.97 22.38 -3.88
C SER A 492 -20.22 22.38 -4.76
N HIS A 493 -21.27 21.70 -4.32
CA HIS A 493 -22.53 21.57 -5.06
C HIS A 493 -23.24 22.91 -5.25
N GLU A 494 -23.19 23.83 -4.26
CA GLU A 494 -23.70 25.19 -4.40
C GLU A 494 -23.04 25.98 -5.55
N GLN A 495 -21.81 25.59 -5.93
CA GLN A 495 -21.09 26.18 -7.07
C GLN A 495 -21.18 25.31 -8.34
N GLY A 496 -22.00 24.24 -8.33
CA GLY A 496 -22.15 23.34 -9.47
C GLY A 496 -20.91 22.49 -9.77
N LYS A 497 -20.11 22.19 -8.75
CA LYS A 497 -18.86 21.42 -8.86
C LYS A 497 -19.00 20.08 -8.14
N PHE A 498 -18.18 19.09 -8.53
CA PHE A 498 -18.16 17.81 -7.88
C PHE A 498 -17.16 17.76 -6.70
N THR A 499 -17.41 16.89 -5.77
CA THR A 499 -16.49 16.54 -4.69
C THR A 499 -16.16 15.05 -4.73
N GLY A 500 -14.87 14.75 -4.90
CA GLY A 500 -14.31 13.42 -4.72
C GLY A 500 -13.76 13.21 -3.30
N MET A 501 -13.38 11.96 -3.02
CA MET A 501 -12.66 11.59 -1.80
C MET A 501 -11.60 10.55 -2.14
N CYS A 502 -10.34 10.82 -1.78
CA CYS A 502 -9.21 9.93 -2.05
C CYS A 502 -8.51 9.41 -0.79
N GLY A 503 -8.99 9.78 0.40
CA GLY A 503 -8.54 9.18 1.65
C GLY A 503 -9.08 7.75 1.82
N GLU A 504 -8.49 7.01 2.75
CA GLU A 504 -8.83 5.59 2.99
C GLU A 504 -10.31 5.35 3.29
N LEU A 505 -11.00 6.35 3.84
CA LEU A 505 -12.43 6.27 4.15
C LEU A 505 -13.30 6.03 2.90
N ALA A 506 -12.85 6.47 1.71
CA ALA A 506 -13.58 6.23 0.45
C ALA A 506 -13.65 4.74 0.08
N GLY A 507 -12.66 3.96 0.47
CA GLY A 507 -12.60 2.51 0.27
C GLY A 507 -13.12 1.68 1.45
N ASP A 508 -13.65 2.33 2.49
CA ASP A 508 -14.22 1.64 3.65
C ASP A 508 -15.68 1.24 3.41
N PRO A 509 -16.00 -0.07 3.38
CA PRO A 509 -17.36 -0.55 3.22
C PRO A 509 -18.32 0.02 4.27
N VAL A 510 -17.84 0.21 5.51
CA VAL A 510 -18.64 0.72 6.63
C VAL A 510 -19.07 2.16 6.37
N ALA A 511 -18.22 2.98 5.75
CA ALA A 511 -18.50 4.38 5.46
C ALA A 511 -19.36 4.59 4.20
N THR A 512 -19.35 3.65 3.26
CA THR A 512 -19.83 3.84 1.89
C THR A 512 -21.25 4.39 1.81
N MET A 513 -22.23 3.80 2.53
CA MET A 513 -23.62 4.25 2.48
C MET A 513 -23.80 5.64 3.11
N ILE A 514 -23.05 5.95 4.16
CA ILE A 514 -23.10 7.28 4.79
C ILE A 514 -22.50 8.31 3.83
N LEU A 515 -21.34 8.05 3.24
CA LEU A 515 -20.69 8.97 2.30
C LEU A 515 -21.54 9.26 1.07
N LEU A 516 -22.16 8.21 0.48
CA LEU A 516 -23.14 8.38 -0.60
C LEU A 516 -24.30 9.28 -0.17
N GLY A 517 -24.82 9.06 1.03
CA GLY A 517 -25.93 9.85 1.59
C GLY A 517 -25.53 11.29 1.94
N LEU A 518 -24.26 11.56 2.24
CA LEU A 518 -23.75 12.93 2.39
C LEU A 518 -23.67 13.67 1.04
N GLY A 519 -23.73 12.94 -0.07
CA GLY A 519 -23.70 13.49 -1.43
C GLY A 519 -22.34 13.40 -2.12
N LEU A 520 -21.44 12.51 -1.67
CA LEU A 520 -20.14 12.32 -2.32
C LEU A 520 -20.33 11.82 -3.76
N ASP A 521 -19.68 12.47 -4.73
CA ASP A 521 -19.80 12.20 -6.15
C ASP A 521 -18.82 11.13 -6.64
N GLU A 522 -17.57 11.17 -6.14
CA GLU A 522 -16.47 10.31 -6.57
C GLU A 522 -15.80 9.65 -5.35
N PHE A 523 -15.64 8.33 -5.43
CA PHE A 523 -14.96 7.50 -4.43
C PHE A 523 -13.66 6.99 -5.03
N SER A 524 -12.51 7.45 -4.56
CA SER A 524 -11.20 7.01 -5.01
C SER A 524 -10.48 6.20 -3.93
N MET A 525 -10.06 5.00 -4.30
CA MET A 525 -9.55 4.00 -3.37
C MET A 525 -8.49 3.11 -3.99
N THR A 526 -7.89 2.23 -3.20
CA THR A 526 -7.05 1.16 -3.75
C THR A 526 -7.87 0.30 -4.71
N ALA A 527 -7.26 -0.14 -5.81
CA ALA A 527 -7.94 -0.88 -6.88
C ALA A 527 -8.71 -2.10 -6.36
N SER A 528 -8.15 -2.84 -5.41
CA SER A 528 -8.75 -4.03 -4.80
C SER A 528 -10.07 -3.77 -4.05
N SER A 529 -10.31 -2.53 -3.59
CA SER A 529 -11.55 -2.16 -2.88
C SER A 529 -12.71 -1.83 -3.83
N ILE A 530 -12.42 -1.46 -5.07
CA ILE A 530 -13.43 -0.97 -6.03
C ILE A 530 -14.59 -1.96 -6.23
N PRO A 531 -14.37 -3.28 -6.44
CA PRO A 531 -15.48 -4.20 -6.68
C PRO A 531 -16.44 -4.31 -5.48
N LEU A 532 -15.91 -4.28 -4.25
CA LEU A 532 -16.72 -4.35 -3.04
C LEU A 532 -17.57 -3.09 -2.88
N ILE A 533 -16.96 -1.91 -2.99
CA ILE A 533 -17.68 -0.63 -2.90
C ILE A 533 -18.74 -0.52 -4.00
N LYS A 534 -18.41 -0.93 -5.22
CA LYS A 534 -19.37 -1.01 -6.34
C LYS A 534 -20.58 -1.89 -6.01
N ASN A 535 -20.34 -3.06 -5.42
CA ASN A 535 -21.42 -3.97 -5.02
C ASN A 535 -22.34 -3.34 -3.96
N ILE A 536 -21.78 -2.63 -2.97
CA ILE A 536 -22.55 -1.91 -1.96
C ILE A 536 -23.41 -0.83 -2.63
N LEU A 537 -22.83 0.03 -3.46
CA LEU A 537 -23.53 1.12 -4.15
C LEU A 537 -24.68 0.59 -5.02
N ARG A 538 -24.47 -0.51 -5.74
CA ARG A 538 -25.48 -1.16 -6.57
C ARG A 538 -26.59 -1.85 -5.76
N SER A 539 -26.37 -2.07 -4.47
CA SER A 539 -27.31 -2.76 -3.57
C SER A 539 -28.25 -1.82 -2.81
N VAL A 540 -28.05 -0.51 -2.95
CA VAL A 540 -28.79 0.54 -2.21
C VAL A 540 -29.43 1.57 -3.13
N THR A 541 -30.31 2.40 -2.59
CA THR A 541 -30.80 3.63 -3.25
C THR A 541 -30.12 4.84 -2.64
N LYS A 542 -29.94 5.92 -3.42
CA LYS A 542 -29.43 7.18 -2.89
C LYS A 542 -30.36 7.75 -1.81
N ALA A 543 -31.65 7.67 -2.02
CA ALA A 543 -32.65 8.18 -1.08
C ALA A 543 -32.57 7.53 0.30
N GLU A 544 -32.36 6.19 0.38
CA GLU A 544 -32.15 5.53 1.68
C GLU A 544 -30.82 5.93 2.32
N CYS A 545 -29.76 6.09 1.54
CA CYS A 545 -28.46 6.53 2.03
C CYS A 545 -28.49 7.95 2.58
N GLU A 546 -29.26 8.86 1.97
CA GLU A 546 -29.50 10.22 2.49
C GLU A 546 -30.16 10.17 3.88
N ALA A 547 -31.14 9.29 4.08
CA ALA A 547 -31.74 9.10 5.40
C ALA A 547 -30.73 8.53 6.41
N PHE A 548 -29.87 7.60 5.99
CA PHE A 548 -28.81 7.04 6.84
C PHE A 548 -27.79 8.11 7.26
N ALA A 549 -27.35 8.93 6.32
CA ALA A 549 -26.41 10.02 6.59
C ALA A 549 -27.00 11.07 7.54
N GLN A 550 -28.26 11.46 7.33
CA GLN A 550 -28.94 12.41 8.23
C GLN A 550 -28.99 11.86 9.66
N LYS A 551 -29.29 10.57 9.84
CA LYS A 551 -29.30 9.94 11.16
C LYS A 551 -27.88 9.88 11.75
N ALA A 552 -26.86 9.53 10.97
CA ALA A 552 -25.47 9.49 11.44
C ALA A 552 -24.99 10.87 11.94
N LEU A 553 -25.38 11.95 11.26
CA LEU A 553 -25.05 13.33 11.66
C LEU A 553 -25.69 13.77 12.99
N THR A 554 -26.69 13.04 13.52
CA THR A 554 -27.30 13.28 14.84
C THR A 554 -26.68 12.49 15.97
N MET A 555 -25.77 11.56 15.67
CA MET A 555 -25.08 10.75 16.68
C MET A 555 -23.92 11.52 17.32
N ASP A 556 -23.60 11.16 18.56
CA ASP A 556 -22.68 11.89 19.38
C ASP A 556 -21.23 11.36 19.30
N THR A 557 -21.07 10.05 18.97
CA THR A 557 -19.75 9.39 18.99
C THR A 557 -19.45 8.64 17.69
N ALA A 558 -18.16 8.46 17.37
CA ALA A 558 -17.72 7.64 16.26
C ALA A 558 -18.09 6.17 16.42
N GLU A 559 -18.14 5.68 17.66
CA GLU A 559 -18.52 4.31 17.97
C GLU A 559 -20.00 4.06 17.63
N GLU A 560 -20.92 4.97 18.01
CA GLU A 560 -22.33 4.89 17.66
C GLU A 560 -22.53 4.91 16.14
N ILE A 561 -21.83 5.80 15.42
CA ILE A 561 -21.90 5.90 13.96
C ILE A 561 -21.39 4.61 13.31
N THR A 562 -20.25 4.09 13.79
CA THR A 562 -19.67 2.84 13.28
C THR A 562 -20.59 1.65 13.51
N ALA A 563 -21.16 1.51 14.71
CA ALA A 563 -22.10 0.46 15.03
C ALA A 563 -23.37 0.56 14.16
N TYR A 564 -23.88 1.77 13.96
CA TYR A 564 -25.01 2.03 13.08
C TYR A 564 -24.71 1.65 11.63
N ALA A 565 -23.56 2.09 11.08
CA ALA A 565 -23.15 1.78 9.73
C ALA A 565 -22.99 0.26 9.50
N LYS A 566 -22.38 -0.45 10.45
CA LYS A 566 -22.28 -1.92 10.43
C LYS A 566 -23.64 -2.59 10.44
N SER A 567 -24.60 -2.09 11.24
CA SER A 567 -25.97 -2.63 11.25
C SER A 567 -26.67 -2.48 9.90
N LEU A 568 -26.44 -1.36 9.19
CA LEU A 568 -27.00 -1.15 7.85
C LEU A 568 -26.44 -2.14 6.82
N LEU A 569 -25.12 -2.43 6.88
CA LEU A 569 -24.51 -3.44 6.02
C LEU A 569 -25.11 -4.83 6.29
N ALA A 570 -25.25 -5.20 7.56
CA ALA A 570 -25.83 -6.48 7.95
C ALA A 570 -27.30 -6.62 7.49
N GLU A 571 -28.13 -5.58 7.65
CA GLU A 571 -29.51 -5.54 7.17
C GLU A 571 -29.63 -5.73 5.65
N LYS A 572 -28.62 -5.31 4.89
CA LYS A 572 -28.55 -5.47 3.43
C LYS A 572 -27.90 -6.79 2.99
N GLY A 573 -27.37 -7.59 3.92
CA GLY A 573 -26.59 -8.79 3.60
C GLY A 573 -25.24 -8.49 2.93
N LEU A 574 -24.65 -7.36 3.30
CA LEU A 574 -23.39 -6.83 2.76
C LEU A 574 -22.26 -6.80 3.81
N ALA A 575 -22.50 -7.37 5.00
CA ALA A 575 -21.56 -7.37 6.13
C ALA A 575 -20.47 -8.42 5.98
#